data_0e2d093e0e939c41f1b1554a25a9b3d5
#
_entry.id   0e2d093e0e939c41f1b1554a25a9b3d5
#
_cell.length_a   1.000
_cell.length_b   1.000
_cell.length_c   1.000
_cell.angle_alpha   90.00
_cell.angle_beta   90.00
_cell.angle_gamma   90.00
#
_symmetry.space_group_name_H-M   'P 1'
#
loop_
_entity.id
_entity.type
_entity.pdbx_description
1 polymer ?
#
loop_
_entity_poly.entity_id
_entity_poly.type
_entity_poly.pdbx_seq_one_letter_code
_entity_poly.pdbx_strand_id
1 'polypeptide(L)'
;MKLKKLCAIVMSCALLITTGCSSTNIQSKDDSKNSDVQQSTSASYPIKIKHAYGETIIESEPKNIATISWGNQDVPLALGITPVGVSKANYGETEENGLLPWTAQKYTELGVDKPVVFNDVDGIDYEAISDSNPDVILAAYSGITQEEYDLLSQIAPVVAYPTEAWQTLWRDQININATAIGKKDEGEALVKELETLIKEKTSEYKDIKGKKAVFCYFNPSDLGKFYIYLPSDPRVAYLTDLGLEFPESISKLAEGSNSFYVEISSENIDILEDADIIVCYGNDGLLKSLQDDTLLSKVPAIANGSVAVIEDGSALAASC
;
A
#
# COMPACT_ATOMS: atom_id res chain seq x y z
N MET A 1 18.82 48.97 6.06
CA MET A 1 20.26 49.06 6.41
C MET A 1 20.89 47.77 5.91
N LYS A 2 21.54 47.79 4.74
CA LYS A 2 22.98 47.87 4.47
C LYS A 2 23.76 46.85 5.30
N LEU A 3 24.43 45.81 4.71
CA LEU A 3 25.67 45.87 3.93
C LEU A 3 25.94 44.44 3.38
N LYS A 4 26.03 44.16 2.13
CA LYS A 4 27.12 44.28 1.13
C LYS A 4 28.37 43.41 1.45
N LYS A 5 28.57 42.40 0.55
CA LYS A 5 29.78 42.15 -0.29
C LYS A 5 31.02 41.59 0.40
N LEU A 6 31.65 40.56 -0.12
CA LEU A 6 32.75 40.48 -1.10
C LEU A 6 33.48 39.13 -0.89
N CYS A 7 34.13 38.41 -1.70
CA CYS A 7 34.63 38.44 -3.07
C CYS A 7 35.16 37.06 -3.45
N ALA A 8 35.13 36.79 -4.70
CA ALA A 8 35.79 35.69 -5.37
C ALA A 8 37.32 35.83 -5.36
N ILE A 9 38.07 34.72 -5.41
CA ILE A 9 39.39 34.66 -6.06
C ILE A 9 39.54 33.32 -6.76
N VAL A 10 39.78 33.42 -8.04
CA VAL A 10 40.23 32.43 -9.02
C VAL A 10 41.74 32.32 -8.93
N MET A 11 42.34 31.12 -9.15
CA MET A 11 43.61 31.00 -9.90
C MET A 11 43.98 29.51 -10.06
N SER A 12 43.88 29.08 -11.20
CA SER A 12 44.61 28.44 -12.29
C SER A 12 46.12 28.24 -12.08
N CYS A 13 46.61 27.01 -12.43
CA CYS A 13 47.91 26.67 -13.06
C CYS A 13 48.00 25.14 -13.16
N ALA A 14 47.92 24.57 -14.31
CA ALA A 14 48.86 24.36 -15.43
C ALA A 14 49.78 23.15 -15.25
N LEU A 15 49.54 22.17 -16.10
CA LEU A 15 50.36 21.09 -16.68
C LEU A 15 51.86 21.01 -16.37
N LEU A 16 52.33 19.78 -16.11
CA LEU A 16 53.56 19.25 -16.71
C LEU A 16 53.48 17.71 -16.84
N ILE A 17 53.71 17.26 -18.06
CA ILE A 17 53.87 15.86 -18.50
C ILE A 17 55.34 15.50 -18.32
N THR A 18 55.61 14.31 -17.72
CA THR A 18 56.84 13.58 -18.03
C THR A 18 56.60 12.06 -17.98
N THR A 19 56.91 11.45 -19.09
CA THR A 19 57.02 10.01 -19.34
C THR A 19 58.22 9.42 -18.60
N GLY A 20 58.12 8.20 -18.07
CA GLY A 20 59.22 7.41 -17.57
C GLY A 20 58.82 5.98 -17.21
N CYS A 21 59.03 5.02 -18.11
CA CYS A 21 59.01 3.58 -17.83
C CYS A 21 60.20 3.21 -16.91
N SER A 22 59.98 2.44 -15.86
CA SER A 22 60.90 1.34 -15.48
C SER A 22 60.24 0.43 -14.42
N SER A 23 60.35 -0.84 -14.65
CA SER A 23 59.91 -1.96 -13.82
C SER A 23 60.72 -2.11 -12.55
N THR A 24 60.08 -2.24 -11.38
CA THR A 24 60.62 -3.09 -10.28
C THR A 24 59.51 -3.46 -9.28
N ASN A 25 59.44 -4.73 -8.99
CA ASN A 25 58.58 -5.42 -8.05
C ASN A 25 58.89 -4.99 -6.61
N ILE A 26 57.93 -4.47 -5.84
CA ILE A 26 57.96 -4.51 -4.36
C ILE A 26 56.50 -4.62 -3.86
N GLN A 27 56.26 -5.66 -3.11
CA GLN A 27 55.06 -6.04 -2.39
C GLN A 27 54.74 -5.02 -1.29
N SER A 28 53.58 -4.42 -1.29
CA SER A 28 53.04 -3.64 -0.17
C SER A 28 51.55 -3.84 -0.03
N LYS A 29 51.17 -4.08 1.18
CA LYS A 29 49.85 -4.39 1.71
C LYS A 29 48.70 -3.52 1.14
N ASP A 30 47.67 -4.27 0.81
CA ASP A 30 46.34 -3.86 0.40
C ASP A 30 45.58 -3.26 1.60
N ASP A 31 45.19 -2.00 1.48
CA ASP A 31 44.07 -1.40 2.20
C ASP A 31 42.94 -1.19 1.18
N SER A 32 42.28 -2.27 0.86
CA SER A 32 41.04 -2.23 0.06
C SER A 32 39.93 -1.57 0.88
N LYS A 33 39.67 -0.32 0.62
CA LYS A 33 38.34 0.26 0.83
C LYS A 33 37.37 -0.46 -0.11
N ASN A 34 36.64 -1.39 0.45
CA ASN A 34 35.52 -2.05 -0.17
C ASN A 34 34.42 -1.00 -0.39
N SER A 35 34.31 -0.51 -1.61
CA SER A 35 33.12 0.19 -2.07
C SER A 35 32.12 -0.91 -2.39
N ASP A 36 31.16 -1.15 -1.52
CA ASP A 36 29.99 -1.97 -1.83
C ASP A 36 29.24 -1.32 -2.99
N VAL A 37 29.63 -1.70 -4.19
CA VAL A 37 28.78 -1.55 -5.36
C VAL A 37 27.68 -2.59 -5.18
N GLN A 38 26.53 -2.16 -4.70
CA GLN A 38 25.30 -2.97 -4.75
C GLN A 38 25.09 -3.39 -6.20
N GLN A 39 25.45 -4.62 -6.50
CA GLN A 39 25.21 -5.26 -7.77
C GLN A 39 23.70 -5.52 -7.83
N SER A 40 22.94 -4.65 -8.53
CA SER A 40 21.55 -4.93 -8.84
C SER A 40 21.52 -6.26 -9.60
N THR A 41 21.00 -7.29 -8.97
CA THR A 41 20.74 -8.56 -9.65
C THR A 41 19.61 -8.31 -10.65
N SER A 42 19.92 -8.34 -11.94
CA SER A 42 18.89 -8.27 -12.98
C SER A 42 17.93 -9.43 -12.81
N ALA A 43 16.63 -9.15 -12.78
CA ALA A 43 15.61 -10.18 -12.67
C ALA A 43 15.80 -11.23 -13.79
N SER A 44 15.60 -12.50 -13.43
CA SER A 44 15.64 -13.60 -14.40
C SER A 44 14.24 -13.81 -15.00
N TYR A 45 14.11 -13.70 -16.30
CA TYR A 45 12.86 -13.96 -17.02
C TYR A 45 12.88 -15.37 -17.66
N PRO A 46 11.70 -16.04 -17.82
CA PRO A 46 10.36 -15.53 -17.46
C PRO A 46 10.12 -15.52 -15.95
N ILE A 47 9.37 -14.52 -15.49
CA ILE A 47 8.83 -14.47 -14.13
C ILE A 47 7.47 -15.15 -14.12
N LYS A 48 7.23 -16.03 -13.13
CA LYS A 48 5.97 -16.75 -12.94
C LYS A 48 5.33 -16.36 -11.62
N ILE A 49 4.08 -15.91 -11.67
CA ILE A 49 3.32 -15.47 -10.50
C ILE A 49 2.02 -16.26 -10.43
N LYS A 50 1.84 -16.99 -9.32
CA LYS A 50 0.60 -17.70 -9.02
C LYS A 50 -0.40 -16.76 -8.38
N HIS A 51 -1.67 -16.89 -8.74
CA HIS A 51 -2.77 -16.10 -8.23
C HIS A 51 -4.09 -16.87 -8.32
N ALA A 52 -5.19 -16.30 -7.85
CA ALA A 52 -6.49 -16.97 -7.75
C ALA A 52 -6.98 -17.59 -9.08
N TYR A 53 -6.60 -17.00 -10.21
CA TYR A 53 -7.02 -17.46 -11.55
C TYR A 53 -5.97 -18.33 -12.28
N GLY A 54 -4.92 -18.77 -11.58
CA GLY A 54 -3.89 -19.65 -12.14
C GLY A 54 -2.47 -19.10 -12.02
N GLU A 55 -1.77 -18.95 -13.14
CA GLU A 55 -0.39 -18.46 -13.18
C GLU A 55 -0.21 -17.47 -14.33
N THR A 56 0.33 -16.32 -14.03
CA THR A 56 0.77 -15.33 -15.04
C THR A 56 2.25 -15.47 -15.31
N ILE A 57 2.63 -15.50 -16.60
CA ILE A 57 4.00 -15.58 -17.08
C ILE A 57 4.38 -14.26 -17.73
N ILE A 58 5.44 -13.63 -17.21
CA ILE A 58 6.00 -12.37 -17.72
C ILE A 58 7.32 -12.73 -18.39
N GLU A 59 7.33 -12.71 -19.72
CA GLU A 59 8.42 -13.25 -20.55
C GLU A 59 9.68 -12.37 -20.58
N SER A 60 9.51 -11.07 -20.38
CA SER A 60 10.58 -10.07 -20.40
C SER A 60 10.28 -8.91 -19.45
N GLU A 61 11.26 -8.05 -19.19
CA GLU A 61 11.08 -6.88 -18.33
C GLU A 61 9.99 -5.93 -18.85
N PRO A 62 8.89 -5.75 -18.10
CA PRO A 62 7.83 -4.82 -18.49
C PRO A 62 8.34 -3.37 -18.50
N LYS A 63 7.97 -2.62 -19.54
CA LYS A 63 8.27 -1.19 -19.66
C LYS A 63 7.02 -0.33 -19.44
N ASN A 64 5.88 -0.84 -19.87
CA ASN A 64 4.58 -0.20 -19.79
C ASN A 64 3.73 -0.92 -18.74
N ILE A 65 3.65 -0.38 -17.54
CA ILE A 65 2.95 -0.98 -16.42
C ILE A 65 1.61 -0.27 -16.26
N ALA A 66 0.50 -0.97 -16.46
CA ALA A 66 -0.82 -0.48 -16.05
C ALA A 66 -1.16 -1.00 -14.65
N THR A 67 -1.87 -0.21 -13.86
CA THR A 67 -2.34 -0.61 -12.55
C THR A 67 -3.84 -0.38 -12.44
N ILE A 68 -4.57 -1.35 -11.94
CA ILE A 68 -6.03 -1.25 -11.77
C ILE A 68 -6.42 -1.54 -10.33
N SER A 69 -7.67 -1.20 -9.99
CA SER A 69 -8.21 -1.35 -8.64
C SER A 69 -7.49 -0.50 -7.59
N TRP A 70 -7.11 -1.06 -6.43
CA TRP A 70 -6.77 -0.25 -5.26
C TRP A 70 -5.30 -0.38 -4.84
N GLY A 71 -4.59 0.75 -4.73
CA GLY A 71 -3.23 0.82 -4.19
C GLY A 71 -2.13 0.13 -5.01
N ASN A 72 -2.46 -0.51 -6.15
CA ASN A 72 -1.47 -1.21 -6.96
C ASN A 72 -0.45 -0.26 -7.62
N GLN A 73 -0.84 0.99 -7.88
CA GLN A 73 0.02 2.05 -8.41
C GLN A 73 1.09 2.50 -7.42
N ASP A 74 0.83 2.36 -6.12
CA ASP A 74 1.72 2.88 -5.08
C ASP A 74 3.06 2.13 -5.08
N VAL A 75 3.07 0.85 -5.46
CA VAL A 75 4.30 0.03 -5.51
C VAL A 75 5.27 0.49 -6.61
N PRO A 76 4.92 0.52 -7.91
CA PRO A 76 5.83 1.04 -8.92
C PRO A 76 6.21 2.49 -8.67
N LEU A 77 5.28 3.35 -8.20
CA LEU A 77 5.58 4.74 -7.87
C LEU A 77 6.60 4.86 -6.74
N ALA A 78 6.48 4.07 -5.66
CA ALA A 78 7.46 4.05 -4.57
C ALA A 78 8.84 3.61 -5.05
N LEU A 79 8.90 2.71 -6.04
CA LEU A 79 10.14 2.24 -6.66
C LEU A 79 10.65 3.18 -7.79
N GLY A 80 10.04 4.36 -7.94
CA GLY A 80 10.45 5.36 -8.93
C GLY A 80 10.05 5.04 -10.37
N ILE A 81 9.10 4.13 -10.56
CA ILE A 81 8.59 3.72 -11.88
C ILE A 81 7.20 4.32 -12.07
N THR A 82 7.01 5.02 -13.19
CA THR A 82 5.74 5.65 -13.53
C THR A 82 4.86 4.68 -14.32
N PRO A 83 3.67 4.28 -13.81
CA PRO A 83 2.70 3.52 -14.59
C PRO A 83 2.22 4.28 -15.82
N VAL A 84 1.94 3.56 -16.92
CA VAL A 84 1.35 4.13 -18.14
C VAL A 84 -0.13 4.49 -17.98
N GLY A 85 -0.78 3.96 -16.94
CA GLY A 85 -2.12 4.31 -16.53
C GLY A 85 -2.49 3.68 -15.20
N VAL A 86 -3.41 4.32 -14.47
CA VAL A 86 -3.87 3.91 -13.14
C VAL A 86 -5.39 4.06 -13.02
N SER A 87 -6.01 3.23 -12.18
CA SER A 87 -7.43 3.39 -11.82
C SER A 87 -7.71 4.71 -11.14
N LYS A 88 -8.87 5.30 -11.45
CA LYS A 88 -9.41 6.42 -10.71
C LYS A 88 -9.80 5.98 -9.31
N ALA A 89 -9.40 6.74 -8.28
CA ALA A 89 -9.87 6.51 -6.93
C ALA A 89 -11.38 6.85 -6.85
N ASN A 90 -12.16 5.91 -6.32
CA ASN A 90 -13.61 6.02 -6.17
C ASN A 90 -14.05 6.18 -4.70
N TYR A 91 -13.09 6.33 -3.79
CA TYR A 91 -13.31 6.53 -2.37
C TYR A 91 -12.21 7.42 -1.75
N GLY A 92 -12.55 8.15 -0.68
CA GLY A 92 -11.65 9.09 -0.04
C GLY A 92 -11.58 10.45 -0.74
N GLU A 93 -10.78 11.35 -0.20
CA GLU A 93 -10.50 12.65 -0.82
C GLU A 93 -9.59 12.46 -2.02
N THR A 94 -9.98 13.00 -3.16
CA THR A 94 -9.23 12.91 -4.41
C THR A 94 -8.93 14.28 -4.99
N GLU A 95 -7.84 14.37 -5.75
CA GLU A 95 -7.53 15.52 -6.60
C GLU A 95 -8.52 15.62 -7.78
N GLU A 96 -8.53 16.75 -8.48
CA GLU A 96 -9.43 16.97 -9.65
C GLU A 96 -9.30 15.89 -10.73
N ASN A 97 -8.12 15.29 -10.87
CA ASN A 97 -7.86 14.21 -11.82
C ASN A 97 -8.32 12.81 -11.33
N GLY A 98 -8.87 12.72 -10.11
CA GLY A 98 -9.34 11.47 -9.52
C GLY A 98 -8.25 10.61 -8.90
N LEU A 99 -7.07 11.15 -8.66
CA LEU A 99 -6.00 10.48 -7.92
C LEU A 99 -6.09 10.81 -6.42
N LEU A 100 -5.62 9.89 -5.59
CA LEU A 100 -5.39 10.16 -4.18
C LEU A 100 -4.23 11.16 -4.01
N PRO A 101 -4.23 12.02 -2.98
CA PRO A 101 -3.24 13.09 -2.84
C PRO A 101 -1.79 12.62 -2.89
N TRP A 102 -1.46 11.50 -2.24
CA TRP A 102 -0.09 10.96 -2.26
C TRP A 102 0.31 10.41 -3.63
N THR A 103 -0.64 9.80 -4.36
CA THR A 103 -0.42 9.31 -5.72
C THR A 103 -0.14 10.49 -6.66
N ALA A 104 -0.96 11.55 -6.60
CA ALA A 104 -0.76 12.77 -7.39
C ALA A 104 0.56 13.46 -7.06
N GLN A 105 0.90 13.58 -5.77
CA GLN A 105 2.18 14.11 -5.33
C GLN A 105 3.35 13.31 -5.91
N LYS A 106 3.28 11.97 -5.85
CA LYS A 106 4.36 11.11 -6.34
C LYS A 106 4.56 11.21 -7.85
N TYR A 107 3.50 11.32 -8.62
CA TYR A 107 3.59 11.60 -10.06
C TYR A 107 4.30 12.92 -10.33
N THR A 108 3.95 13.96 -9.57
CA THR A 108 4.63 15.30 -9.68
C THR A 108 6.13 15.18 -9.35
N GLU A 109 6.50 14.46 -8.28
CA GLU A 109 7.91 14.23 -7.92
C GLU A 109 8.68 13.48 -9.01
N LEU A 110 8.02 12.60 -9.75
CA LEU A 110 8.58 11.86 -10.88
C LEU A 110 8.53 12.63 -12.21
N GLY A 111 8.06 13.89 -12.20
CA GLY A 111 8.02 14.76 -13.36
C GLY A 111 6.88 14.47 -14.34
N VAL A 112 5.79 13.86 -13.88
CA VAL A 112 4.61 13.57 -14.69
C VAL A 112 3.45 14.46 -14.26
N ASP A 113 3.16 15.47 -15.06
CA ASP A 113 2.11 16.47 -14.77
C ASP A 113 0.70 15.95 -15.09
N LYS A 114 0.56 15.02 -16.04
CA LYS A 114 -0.72 14.51 -16.53
C LYS A 114 -0.69 12.99 -16.67
N PRO A 115 -0.81 12.24 -15.58
CA PRO A 115 -0.91 10.79 -15.65
C PRO A 115 -2.22 10.38 -16.34
N VAL A 116 -2.20 9.23 -17.02
CA VAL A 116 -3.42 8.62 -17.57
C VAL A 116 -4.19 7.98 -16.40
N VAL A 117 -5.47 8.34 -16.29
CA VAL A 117 -6.36 7.82 -15.24
C VAL A 117 -7.53 7.11 -15.92
N PHE A 118 -7.69 5.81 -15.66
CA PHE A 118 -8.78 5.00 -16.16
C PHE A 118 -10.06 5.34 -15.41
N ASN A 119 -11.16 5.58 -16.12
CA ASN A 119 -12.44 5.89 -15.48
C ASN A 119 -13.24 4.62 -15.23
N ASP A 120 -12.77 3.80 -14.32
CA ASP A 120 -13.32 2.49 -13.95
C ASP A 120 -14.30 2.52 -12.76
N VAL A 121 -14.94 3.67 -12.51
CA VAL A 121 -15.91 3.85 -11.40
C VAL A 121 -17.17 2.98 -11.58
N ASP A 122 -17.63 2.85 -12.81
CA ASP A 122 -18.83 2.08 -13.18
C ASP A 122 -18.49 0.71 -13.81
N GLY A 123 -17.22 0.28 -13.68
CA GLY A 123 -16.68 -0.94 -14.26
C GLY A 123 -15.33 -0.69 -14.93
N ILE A 124 -14.62 -1.74 -15.27
CA ILE A 124 -13.26 -1.65 -15.83
C ILE A 124 -13.30 -0.97 -17.21
N ASP A 125 -12.46 0.05 -17.38
CA ASP A 125 -12.29 0.78 -18.64
C ASP A 125 -11.27 0.05 -19.55
N TYR A 126 -11.73 -1.06 -20.16
CA TYR A 126 -10.89 -1.91 -21.02
C TYR A 126 -10.30 -1.14 -22.22
N GLU A 127 -11.03 -0.17 -22.75
CA GLU A 127 -10.58 0.64 -23.89
C GLU A 127 -9.40 1.52 -23.49
N ALA A 128 -9.51 2.28 -22.39
CA ALA A 128 -8.43 3.13 -21.90
C ALA A 128 -7.19 2.31 -21.46
N ILE A 129 -7.41 1.14 -20.84
CA ILE A 129 -6.32 0.22 -20.48
C ILE A 129 -5.61 -0.26 -21.74
N SER A 130 -6.35 -0.72 -22.76
CA SER A 130 -5.78 -1.19 -24.03
C SER A 130 -5.02 -0.08 -24.76
N ASP A 131 -5.57 1.14 -24.79
CA ASP A 131 -4.94 2.30 -25.43
C ASP A 131 -3.64 2.73 -24.74
N SER A 132 -3.47 2.42 -23.46
CA SER A 132 -2.21 2.65 -22.73
C SER A 132 -1.09 1.68 -23.12
N ASN A 133 -1.40 0.66 -23.93
CA ASN A 133 -0.50 -0.36 -24.45
C ASN A 133 0.41 -0.99 -23.38
N PRO A 134 -0.16 -1.61 -22.34
CA PRO A 134 0.60 -2.16 -21.23
C PRO A 134 1.32 -3.47 -21.60
N ASP A 135 2.50 -3.70 -20.98
CA ASP A 135 3.21 -4.99 -21.02
C ASP A 135 2.78 -5.90 -19.86
N VAL A 136 2.20 -5.31 -18.80
CA VAL A 136 1.66 -5.99 -17.62
C VAL A 136 0.57 -5.14 -16.97
N ILE A 137 -0.44 -5.80 -16.41
CA ILE A 137 -1.52 -5.17 -15.61
C ILE A 137 -1.40 -5.67 -14.17
N LEU A 138 -1.15 -4.76 -13.23
CA LEU A 138 -1.07 -5.07 -11.80
C LEU A 138 -2.44 -4.92 -11.15
N ALA A 139 -2.92 -6.00 -10.54
CA ALA A 139 -4.20 -6.12 -9.86
C ALA A 139 -4.10 -6.99 -8.58
N ALA A 140 -2.92 -6.99 -7.94
CA ALA A 140 -2.64 -7.84 -6.78
C ALA A 140 -3.56 -7.55 -5.58
N TYR A 141 -4.03 -6.33 -5.42
CA TYR A 141 -5.12 -5.98 -4.49
C TYR A 141 -6.31 -5.49 -5.31
N SER A 142 -7.26 -6.37 -5.51
CA SER A 142 -8.44 -6.13 -6.35
C SER A 142 -9.58 -7.08 -5.99
N GLY A 143 -10.73 -6.84 -6.57
CA GLY A 143 -11.89 -7.72 -6.54
C GLY A 143 -12.29 -8.18 -7.94
N ILE A 144 -11.36 -8.19 -8.91
CA ILE A 144 -11.70 -8.61 -10.28
C ILE A 144 -12.25 -10.03 -10.29
N THR A 145 -13.27 -10.24 -11.12
CA THR A 145 -13.88 -11.55 -11.34
C THR A 145 -13.08 -12.36 -12.36
N GLN A 146 -13.38 -13.66 -12.49
CA GLN A 146 -12.79 -14.50 -13.55
C GLN A 146 -13.03 -13.92 -14.96
N GLU A 147 -14.25 -13.40 -15.22
CA GLU A 147 -14.59 -12.82 -16.53
C GLU A 147 -13.76 -11.56 -16.80
N GLU A 148 -13.61 -10.68 -15.83
CA GLU A 148 -12.78 -9.49 -15.94
C GLU A 148 -11.29 -9.84 -16.12
N TYR A 149 -10.79 -10.84 -15.38
CA TYR A 149 -9.44 -11.37 -15.58
C TYR A 149 -9.22 -11.88 -16.99
N ASP A 150 -10.19 -12.66 -17.54
CA ASP A 150 -10.11 -13.22 -18.90
C ASP A 150 -10.12 -12.12 -19.96
N LEU A 151 -10.90 -11.04 -19.77
CA LEU A 151 -10.92 -9.89 -20.68
C LEU A 151 -9.63 -9.07 -20.61
N LEU A 152 -9.14 -8.75 -19.40
CA LEU A 152 -7.89 -8.04 -19.20
C LEU A 152 -6.69 -8.82 -19.78
N SER A 153 -6.72 -10.15 -19.64
CA SER A 153 -5.66 -11.03 -20.16
C SER A 153 -5.57 -11.05 -21.68
N GLN A 154 -6.58 -10.55 -22.41
CA GLN A 154 -6.52 -10.33 -23.85
C GLN A 154 -5.72 -9.06 -24.22
N ILE A 155 -5.54 -8.15 -23.26
CA ILE A 155 -4.79 -6.90 -23.43
C ILE A 155 -3.32 -7.15 -23.09
N ALA A 156 -3.03 -7.65 -21.88
CA ALA A 156 -1.68 -7.92 -21.38
C ALA A 156 -1.71 -8.98 -20.26
N PRO A 157 -0.56 -9.57 -19.88
CA PRO A 157 -0.46 -10.41 -18.69
C PRO A 157 -0.99 -9.70 -17.43
N VAL A 158 -1.90 -10.35 -16.68
CA VAL A 158 -2.55 -9.80 -15.48
C VAL A 158 -2.03 -10.46 -14.22
N VAL A 159 -1.57 -9.68 -13.27
CA VAL A 159 -1.15 -10.15 -11.95
C VAL A 159 -2.30 -9.89 -10.96
N ALA A 160 -3.15 -10.90 -10.77
CA ALA A 160 -4.31 -10.84 -9.89
C ALA A 160 -3.93 -11.10 -8.41
N TYR A 161 -4.90 -10.99 -7.51
CA TYR A 161 -4.74 -11.29 -6.09
C TYR A 161 -4.40 -12.79 -5.85
N PRO A 162 -3.63 -13.10 -4.78
CA PRO A 162 -3.07 -14.46 -4.62
C PRO A 162 -4.12 -15.53 -4.33
N THR A 163 -5.14 -15.26 -3.52
CA THR A 163 -6.13 -16.26 -3.06
C THR A 163 -7.56 -15.74 -3.13
N GLU A 164 -7.91 -14.72 -2.36
CA GLU A 164 -9.26 -14.20 -2.23
C GLU A 164 -9.29 -12.71 -2.56
N ALA A 165 -10.40 -12.26 -3.15
CA ALA A 165 -10.62 -10.86 -3.49
C ALA A 165 -10.55 -9.95 -2.25
N TRP A 166 -9.87 -8.80 -2.35
CA TRP A 166 -9.74 -7.78 -1.30
C TRP A 166 -9.04 -8.26 -0.02
N GLN A 167 -8.24 -9.35 -0.08
CA GLN A 167 -7.54 -9.92 1.07
C GLN A 167 -6.01 -9.99 0.91
N THR A 168 -5.44 -9.25 -0.02
CA THR A 168 -3.99 -9.15 -0.18
C THR A 168 -3.43 -8.13 0.81
N LEU A 169 -2.62 -8.58 1.74
CA LEU A 169 -1.99 -7.71 2.73
C LEU A 169 -0.92 -6.83 2.08
N TRP A 170 -0.62 -5.67 2.67
CA TRP A 170 0.28 -4.69 2.08
C TRP A 170 1.69 -5.22 1.75
N ARG A 171 2.24 -6.11 2.59
CA ARG A 171 3.53 -6.77 2.32
C ARG A 171 3.48 -7.64 1.08
N ASP A 172 2.42 -8.41 0.96
CA ASP A 172 2.21 -9.30 -0.19
C ASP A 172 1.94 -8.49 -1.45
N GLN A 173 1.15 -7.42 -1.37
CA GLN A 173 0.89 -6.51 -2.48
C GLN A 173 2.19 -5.89 -3.00
N ILE A 174 3.08 -5.41 -2.11
CA ILE A 174 4.39 -4.88 -2.49
C ILE A 174 5.23 -5.99 -3.16
N ASN A 175 5.35 -7.15 -2.52
CA ASN A 175 6.20 -8.23 -3.03
C ASN A 175 5.72 -8.78 -4.37
N ILE A 176 4.40 -8.95 -4.54
CA ILE A 176 3.79 -9.45 -5.79
C ILE A 176 4.00 -8.44 -6.90
N ASN A 177 3.61 -7.18 -6.69
CA ASN A 177 3.72 -6.13 -7.69
C ASN A 177 5.19 -5.82 -8.06
N ALA A 178 6.08 -5.73 -7.07
CA ALA A 178 7.51 -5.54 -7.32
C ALA A 178 8.14 -6.72 -8.08
N THR A 179 7.76 -7.95 -7.74
CA THR A 179 8.20 -9.15 -8.47
C THR A 179 7.76 -9.11 -9.93
N ALA A 180 6.49 -8.73 -10.17
CA ALA A 180 5.91 -8.65 -11.52
C ALA A 180 6.69 -7.70 -12.44
N ILE A 181 7.21 -6.63 -11.89
CA ILE A 181 7.98 -5.62 -12.65
C ILE A 181 9.50 -5.84 -12.59
N GLY A 182 9.94 -7.03 -12.13
CA GLY A 182 11.36 -7.38 -12.06
C GLY A 182 12.15 -6.67 -10.96
N LYS A 183 11.47 -6.16 -9.92
CA LYS A 183 12.00 -5.37 -8.82
C LYS A 183 11.84 -6.06 -7.46
N LYS A 184 11.97 -7.40 -7.44
CA LYS A 184 11.74 -8.19 -6.23
C LYS A 184 12.59 -7.72 -5.05
N ASP A 185 13.90 -7.56 -5.26
CA ASP A 185 14.84 -7.21 -4.18
C ASP A 185 14.55 -5.79 -3.64
N GLU A 186 14.19 -4.86 -4.53
CA GLU A 186 13.78 -3.50 -4.15
C GLU A 186 12.42 -3.51 -3.41
N GLY A 187 11.49 -4.38 -3.80
CA GLY A 187 10.23 -4.58 -3.08
C GLY A 187 10.43 -5.12 -1.68
N GLU A 188 11.28 -6.14 -1.50
CA GLU A 188 11.65 -6.66 -0.19
C GLU A 188 12.37 -5.60 0.69
N ALA A 189 13.19 -4.74 0.09
CA ALA A 189 13.82 -3.63 0.79
C ALA A 189 12.80 -2.58 1.24
N LEU A 190 11.83 -2.23 0.36
CA LEU A 190 10.74 -1.31 0.68
C LEU A 190 9.88 -1.84 1.84
N VAL A 191 9.54 -3.14 1.86
CA VAL A 191 8.81 -3.75 2.99
C VAL A 191 9.58 -3.55 4.30
N LYS A 192 10.88 -3.83 4.34
CA LYS A 192 11.72 -3.66 5.55
C LYS A 192 11.80 -2.21 6.01
N GLU A 193 11.88 -1.27 5.06
CA GLU A 193 11.87 0.16 5.35
C GLU A 193 10.55 0.58 6.02
N LEU A 194 9.42 0.17 5.45
CA LEU A 194 8.09 0.47 5.98
C LEU A 194 7.86 -0.19 7.35
N GLU A 195 8.29 -1.44 7.54
CA GLU A 195 8.25 -2.11 8.86
C GLU A 195 9.04 -1.34 9.91
N THR A 196 10.21 -0.82 9.53
CA THR A 196 11.04 -0.01 10.42
C THR A 196 10.33 1.29 10.77
N LEU A 197 9.77 1.98 9.78
CA LEU A 197 9.01 3.22 9.98
C LEU A 197 7.79 3.00 10.89
N ILE A 198 7.00 1.94 10.65
CA ILE A 198 5.85 1.58 11.49
C ILE A 198 6.31 1.36 12.94
N LYS A 199 7.37 0.56 13.13
CA LYS A 199 7.92 0.29 14.46
C LYS A 199 8.42 1.55 15.17
N GLU A 200 9.09 2.44 14.46
CA GLU A 200 9.55 3.73 15.02
C GLU A 200 8.36 4.59 15.45
N LYS A 201 7.38 4.74 14.58
CA LYS A 201 6.18 5.55 14.86
C LYS A 201 5.35 4.99 16.02
N THR A 202 5.12 3.68 16.03
CA THR A 202 4.34 3.04 17.10
C THR A 202 5.06 3.03 18.45
N SER A 203 6.39 3.11 18.46
CA SER A 203 7.18 3.18 19.70
C SER A 203 6.84 4.40 20.58
N GLU A 204 6.29 5.44 19.98
CA GLU A 204 5.85 6.66 20.66
C GLU A 204 4.50 6.45 21.42
N TYR A 205 3.73 5.42 21.06
CA TYR A 205 2.37 5.15 21.56
C TYR A 205 2.32 3.87 22.40
N LYS A 206 3.06 3.84 23.51
CA LYS A 206 3.20 2.63 24.34
C LYS A 206 1.89 2.12 24.95
N ASP A 207 0.93 3.02 25.15
CA ASP A 207 -0.34 2.72 25.81
C ASP A 207 -1.32 1.90 24.94
N ILE A 208 -1.08 1.84 23.62
CA ILE A 208 -1.91 1.01 22.72
C ILE A 208 -1.39 -0.42 22.61
N LYS A 209 -0.14 -0.68 22.97
CA LYS A 209 0.49 -1.98 22.81
C LYS A 209 -0.24 -3.07 23.60
N GLY A 210 -0.65 -4.14 22.90
CA GLY A 210 -1.39 -5.26 23.48
C GLY A 210 -2.86 -4.94 23.82
N LYS A 211 -3.36 -3.75 23.45
CA LYS A 211 -4.78 -3.43 23.51
C LYS A 211 -5.53 -4.22 22.45
N LYS A 212 -6.72 -4.70 22.81
CA LYS A 212 -7.59 -5.43 21.89
C LYS A 212 -8.39 -4.45 21.05
N ALA A 213 -8.23 -4.51 19.73
CA ALA A 213 -8.92 -3.64 18.79
C ALA A 213 -9.81 -4.42 17.83
N VAL A 214 -10.94 -3.83 17.48
CA VAL A 214 -11.88 -4.35 16.48
C VAL A 214 -12.12 -3.28 15.43
N PHE A 215 -12.05 -3.64 14.17
CA PHE A 215 -12.43 -2.73 13.08
C PHE A 215 -13.89 -3.00 12.70
N CYS A 216 -14.72 -1.97 12.78
CA CYS A 216 -16.16 -2.06 12.54
C CYS A 216 -16.60 -1.08 11.45
N TYR A 217 -17.78 -1.38 10.88
CA TYR A 217 -18.55 -0.39 10.14
C TYR A 217 -19.95 -0.31 10.73
N PHE A 218 -20.36 0.91 11.08
CA PHE A 218 -21.68 1.24 11.57
C PHE A 218 -22.38 2.14 10.55
N ASN A 219 -23.60 1.75 10.13
CA ASN A 219 -24.42 2.63 9.32
C ASN A 219 -25.23 3.55 10.24
N PRO A 220 -24.99 4.87 10.25
CA PRO A 220 -25.71 5.78 11.16
C PRO A 220 -27.22 5.82 10.92
N SER A 221 -27.69 5.41 9.73
CA SER A 221 -29.11 5.34 9.39
C SER A 221 -29.79 4.03 9.84
N ASP A 222 -29.01 3.01 10.20
CA ASP A 222 -29.48 1.71 10.65
C ASP A 222 -28.48 1.08 11.62
N LEU A 223 -28.62 1.40 12.89
CA LEU A 223 -27.81 0.86 13.98
C LEU A 223 -28.31 -0.51 14.50
N GLY A 224 -29.35 -1.08 13.89
CA GLY A 224 -29.84 -2.45 14.22
C GLY A 224 -28.86 -3.55 13.84
N LYS A 225 -27.83 -3.24 13.08
CA LYS A 225 -26.74 -4.11 12.69
C LYS A 225 -25.45 -3.34 12.45
N PHE A 226 -24.34 -4.05 12.50
CA PHE A 226 -23.01 -3.53 12.19
C PHE A 226 -22.16 -4.61 11.54
N TYR A 227 -21.04 -4.21 10.98
CA TYR A 227 -20.11 -5.11 10.34
C TYR A 227 -18.80 -5.16 11.13
N ILE A 228 -18.24 -6.34 11.30
CA ILE A 228 -16.91 -6.56 11.86
C ILE A 228 -16.03 -7.04 10.72
N TYR A 229 -14.93 -6.32 10.47
CA TYR A 229 -13.90 -6.77 9.54
C TYR A 229 -12.99 -7.80 10.23
N LEU A 230 -12.62 -8.84 9.50
CA LEU A 230 -11.88 -9.98 10.01
C LEU A 230 -10.36 -9.82 9.78
N PRO A 231 -9.50 -10.62 10.45
CA PRO A 231 -8.05 -10.53 10.30
C PRO A 231 -7.49 -10.74 8.88
N SER A 232 -8.28 -11.30 7.96
CA SER A 232 -7.95 -11.40 6.53
C SER A 232 -8.08 -10.07 5.77
N ASP A 233 -8.77 -9.09 6.36
CA ASP A 233 -8.88 -7.74 5.81
C ASP A 233 -7.57 -6.96 6.06
N PRO A 234 -6.98 -6.32 5.04
CA PRO A 234 -5.73 -5.56 5.19
C PRO A 234 -5.78 -4.48 6.27
N ARG A 235 -6.91 -3.78 6.44
CA ARG A 235 -7.10 -2.75 7.46
C ARG A 235 -7.01 -3.32 8.88
N VAL A 236 -7.59 -4.49 9.07
CA VAL A 236 -7.57 -5.21 10.36
C VAL A 236 -6.19 -5.78 10.63
N ALA A 237 -5.57 -6.44 9.63
CA ALA A 237 -4.21 -6.95 9.75
C ALA A 237 -3.22 -5.84 10.13
N TYR A 238 -3.39 -4.63 9.57
CA TYR A 238 -2.55 -3.47 9.87
C TYR A 238 -2.61 -3.06 11.35
N LEU A 239 -3.72 -3.28 12.05
CA LEU A 239 -3.82 -2.99 13.48
C LEU A 239 -2.78 -3.78 14.30
N THR A 240 -2.42 -4.99 13.86
CA THR A 240 -1.37 -5.78 14.52
C THR A 240 0.03 -5.21 14.29
N ASP A 241 0.28 -4.58 13.13
CA ASP A 241 1.52 -3.85 12.86
C ASP A 241 1.68 -2.64 13.79
N LEU A 242 0.56 -2.06 14.24
CA LEU A 242 0.55 -0.99 15.25
C LEU A 242 0.75 -1.50 16.69
N GLY A 243 0.84 -2.82 16.89
CA GLY A 243 1.02 -3.46 18.20
C GLY A 243 -0.27 -3.75 18.95
N LEU A 244 -1.42 -3.66 18.28
CA LEU A 244 -2.72 -4.04 18.80
C LEU A 244 -2.94 -5.56 18.65
N GLU A 245 -3.88 -6.11 19.36
CA GLU A 245 -4.28 -7.52 19.32
C GLU A 245 -5.76 -7.65 18.96
N PHE A 246 -6.18 -8.82 18.47
CA PHE A 246 -7.60 -9.09 18.25
C PHE A 246 -8.21 -9.75 19.50
N PRO A 247 -9.46 -9.42 19.88
CA PRO A 247 -10.23 -10.23 20.80
C PRO A 247 -10.36 -11.68 20.30
N GLU A 248 -10.39 -12.64 21.23
CA GLU A 248 -10.57 -14.07 20.89
C GLU A 248 -11.90 -14.32 20.16
N SER A 249 -12.95 -13.56 20.52
CA SER A 249 -14.25 -13.58 19.85
C SER A 249 -14.14 -13.31 18.36
N ILE A 250 -13.30 -12.33 17.94
CA ILE A 250 -13.09 -11.96 16.54
C ILE A 250 -12.26 -13.02 15.81
N SER A 251 -11.24 -13.56 16.46
CA SER A 251 -10.44 -14.65 15.88
C SER A 251 -11.30 -15.89 15.59
N LYS A 252 -12.26 -16.22 16.47
CA LYS A 252 -13.20 -17.32 16.27
C LYS A 252 -14.18 -17.07 15.11
N LEU A 253 -14.60 -15.84 14.86
CA LEU A 253 -15.43 -15.50 13.70
C LEU A 253 -14.70 -15.72 12.36
N ALA A 254 -13.38 -15.60 12.37
CA ALA A 254 -12.57 -15.78 11.18
C ALA A 254 -12.33 -17.26 10.82
N GLU A 255 -12.52 -18.18 11.78
CA GLU A 255 -12.27 -19.61 11.56
C GLU A 255 -13.17 -20.20 10.46
N GLY A 256 -12.56 -20.62 9.34
CA GLY A 256 -13.26 -21.21 8.21
C GLY A 256 -14.05 -20.23 7.34
N SER A 257 -13.87 -18.91 7.54
CA SER A 257 -14.48 -17.87 6.72
C SER A 257 -13.55 -17.49 5.56
N ASN A 258 -14.11 -17.42 4.34
CA ASN A 258 -13.45 -16.82 3.18
C ASN A 258 -13.85 -15.35 3.01
N SER A 259 -14.72 -14.83 3.87
CA SER A 259 -15.11 -13.41 3.86
C SER A 259 -14.11 -12.59 4.67
N PHE A 260 -13.89 -11.35 4.28
CA PHE A 260 -13.10 -10.38 5.04
C PHE A 260 -13.95 -9.62 6.07
N TYR A 261 -15.25 -9.85 6.13
CA TYR A 261 -16.16 -9.25 7.12
C TYR A 261 -17.32 -10.18 7.45
N VAL A 262 -18.01 -9.88 8.58
CA VAL A 262 -19.28 -10.48 8.98
C VAL A 262 -20.27 -9.40 9.38
N GLU A 263 -21.56 -9.61 9.07
CA GLU A 263 -22.65 -8.79 9.55
C GLU A 263 -23.13 -9.32 10.91
N ILE A 264 -23.27 -8.45 11.89
CA ILE A 264 -23.70 -8.77 13.26
C ILE A 264 -24.96 -7.95 13.58
N SER A 265 -26.00 -8.60 14.10
CA SER A 265 -27.14 -7.90 14.70
C SER A 265 -26.70 -7.18 15.98
N SER A 266 -27.17 -5.96 16.20
CA SER A 266 -26.88 -5.20 17.42
C SER A 266 -27.47 -5.84 18.71
N GLU A 267 -28.26 -6.90 18.59
CA GLU A 267 -28.64 -7.73 19.74
C GLU A 267 -27.49 -8.59 20.28
N ASN A 268 -26.43 -8.79 19.45
CA ASN A 268 -25.24 -9.62 19.78
C ASN A 268 -24.01 -8.76 20.07
N ILE A 269 -24.19 -7.61 20.71
CA ILE A 269 -23.10 -6.65 21.03
C ILE A 269 -22.04 -7.21 21.98
N ASP A 270 -22.34 -8.28 22.71
CA ASP A 270 -21.43 -8.99 23.62
C ASP A 270 -20.17 -9.48 22.91
N ILE A 271 -20.23 -9.65 21.60
CA ILE A 271 -19.04 -9.95 20.78
C ILE A 271 -17.97 -8.87 20.85
N LEU A 272 -18.34 -7.62 21.18
CA LEU A 272 -17.45 -6.46 21.32
C LEU A 272 -17.06 -6.19 22.80
N GLU A 273 -17.50 -7.01 23.76
CA GLU A 273 -17.28 -6.77 25.19
C GLU A 273 -15.80 -6.72 25.55
N ASP A 274 -14.98 -7.55 24.93
CA ASP A 274 -13.54 -7.67 25.14
C ASP A 274 -12.71 -6.66 24.34
N ALA A 275 -13.33 -5.78 23.54
CA ALA A 275 -12.62 -4.75 22.79
C ALA A 275 -12.24 -3.58 23.68
N ASP A 276 -10.94 -3.24 23.75
CA ASP A 276 -10.45 -2.02 24.36
C ASP A 276 -10.68 -0.79 23.46
N ILE A 277 -10.59 -1.01 22.14
CA ILE A 277 -10.66 0.03 21.11
C ILE A 277 -11.52 -0.46 19.95
N ILE A 278 -12.40 0.40 19.48
CA ILE A 278 -13.11 0.21 18.21
C ILE A 278 -12.54 1.20 17.20
N VAL A 279 -12.14 0.71 16.02
CA VAL A 279 -11.77 1.52 14.87
C VAL A 279 -12.92 1.44 13.86
N CYS A 280 -13.35 2.55 13.31
CA CYS A 280 -14.45 2.54 12.33
C CYS A 280 -14.38 3.75 11.39
N TYR A 281 -15.02 3.61 10.23
CA TYR A 281 -15.29 4.75 9.38
C TYR A 281 -16.52 5.50 9.88
N GLY A 282 -16.56 6.81 9.64
CA GLY A 282 -17.71 7.63 10.00
C GLY A 282 -17.43 9.14 9.96
N ASN A 283 -18.28 9.89 10.61
CA ASN A 283 -18.17 11.33 10.75
C ASN A 283 -18.15 11.76 12.21
N ASP A 284 -17.95 13.04 12.47
CA ASP A 284 -17.87 13.62 13.84
C ASP A 284 -19.07 13.28 14.74
N GLY A 285 -20.22 12.94 14.18
CA GLY A 285 -21.43 12.59 14.94
C GLY A 285 -21.54 11.11 15.30
N LEU A 286 -20.72 10.23 14.70
CA LEU A 286 -20.89 8.77 14.84
C LEU A 286 -20.76 8.32 16.29
N LEU A 287 -19.71 8.70 17.00
CA LEU A 287 -19.51 8.29 18.40
C LEU A 287 -20.70 8.65 19.26
N LYS A 288 -21.24 9.87 19.08
CA LYS A 288 -22.42 10.29 19.84
C LYS A 288 -23.64 9.44 19.49
N SER A 289 -23.86 9.13 18.21
CA SER A 289 -24.96 8.26 17.79
C SER A 289 -24.85 6.86 18.40
N LEU A 290 -23.64 6.29 18.45
CA LEU A 290 -23.39 4.99 19.09
C LEU A 290 -23.64 5.03 20.62
N GLN A 291 -23.26 6.13 21.29
CA GLN A 291 -23.49 6.33 22.72
C GLN A 291 -24.94 6.63 23.09
N ASP A 292 -25.72 7.20 22.16
CA ASP A 292 -27.16 7.46 22.34
C ASP A 292 -28.02 6.21 22.03
N ASP A 293 -27.45 5.20 21.34
CA ASP A 293 -28.16 3.95 21.03
C ASP A 293 -28.33 3.06 22.25
N THR A 294 -29.49 2.43 22.38
CA THR A 294 -29.89 1.67 23.59
C THR A 294 -29.13 0.35 23.78
N LEU A 295 -28.58 -0.22 22.72
CA LEU A 295 -27.77 -1.44 22.73
C LEU A 295 -26.29 -1.13 22.66
N LEU A 296 -25.86 -0.41 21.64
CA LEU A 296 -24.44 -0.14 21.37
C LEU A 296 -23.76 0.65 22.48
N SER A 297 -24.49 1.54 23.19
CA SER A 297 -23.97 2.24 24.37
C SER A 297 -23.54 1.34 25.53
N LYS A 298 -23.93 0.06 25.53
CA LYS A 298 -23.52 -0.92 26.57
C LYS A 298 -22.15 -1.50 26.30
N VAL A 299 -21.62 -1.39 25.08
CA VAL A 299 -20.26 -1.83 24.74
C VAL A 299 -19.25 -0.94 25.48
N PRO A 300 -18.35 -1.51 26.31
CA PRO A 300 -17.44 -0.70 27.14
C PRO A 300 -16.61 0.30 26.36
N ALA A 301 -16.07 -0.08 25.19
CA ALA A 301 -15.30 0.81 24.35
C ALA A 301 -16.13 2.00 23.85
N ILE A 302 -17.39 1.80 23.47
CA ILE A 302 -18.30 2.87 23.03
C ILE A 302 -18.66 3.78 24.21
N ALA A 303 -19.08 3.19 25.32
CA ALA A 303 -19.47 3.92 26.53
C ALA A 303 -18.35 4.85 27.01
N ASN A 304 -17.11 4.37 26.99
CA ASN A 304 -15.93 5.10 27.43
C ASN A 304 -15.34 6.05 26.36
N GLY A 305 -15.87 6.05 25.14
CA GLY A 305 -15.34 6.86 24.04
C GLY A 305 -14.01 6.33 23.45
N SER A 306 -13.68 5.05 23.68
CA SER A 306 -12.51 4.39 23.08
C SER A 306 -12.81 3.96 21.63
N VAL A 307 -13.26 4.92 20.83
CA VAL A 307 -13.63 4.72 19.42
C VAL A 307 -12.79 5.66 18.55
N ALA A 308 -11.96 5.09 17.69
CA ALA A 308 -11.20 5.84 16.69
C ALA A 308 -12.02 5.92 15.41
N VAL A 309 -12.56 7.07 15.11
CA VAL A 309 -13.32 7.30 13.88
C VAL A 309 -12.38 7.82 12.81
N ILE A 310 -12.29 7.08 11.70
CA ILE A 310 -11.64 7.51 10.46
C ILE A 310 -12.71 8.24 9.66
N GLU A 311 -12.49 9.54 9.41
CA GLU A 311 -13.47 10.38 8.72
C GLU A 311 -13.74 9.88 7.30
N ASP A 312 -15.03 9.61 7.02
CA ASP A 312 -15.49 9.21 5.70
C ASP A 312 -15.13 10.28 4.66
N GLY A 313 -14.61 9.84 3.52
CA GLY A 313 -14.21 10.74 2.44
C GLY A 313 -12.85 11.42 2.66
N SER A 314 -12.19 11.21 3.81
CA SER A 314 -10.80 11.68 3.98
C SER A 314 -9.81 10.86 3.16
N ALA A 315 -8.64 11.44 2.87
CA ALA A 315 -7.56 10.69 2.23
C ALA A 315 -7.13 9.46 3.07
N LEU A 316 -7.16 9.59 4.41
CA LEU A 316 -6.83 8.49 5.32
C LEU A 316 -7.79 7.31 5.17
N ALA A 317 -9.08 7.55 4.91
CA ALA A 317 -10.07 6.48 4.70
C ALA A 317 -9.75 5.60 3.49
N ALA A 318 -8.98 6.12 2.54
CA ALA A 318 -8.56 5.43 1.33
C ALA A 318 -7.17 4.78 1.42
N SER A 319 -6.49 4.88 2.58
CA SER A 319 -5.08 4.49 2.71
C SER A 319 -4.85 3.02 3.08
N CYS A 320 -5.89 2.21 3.15
CA CYS A 320 -5.76 0.81 3.59
C CYS A 320 -6.10 -0.17 2.49
#